data_da67fe3cad2877715251e8e24121821d
#
_entry.id   da67fe3cad2877715251e8e24121821d
#
_cell.length_a   1.000
_cell.length_b   1.000
_cell.length_c   1.000
_cell.angle_alpha   90.00
_cell.angle_beta   90.00
_cell.angle_gamma   90.00
#
_symmetry.space_group_name_H-M   'P 1'
#
loop_
_entity.id
_entity.type
_entity.pdbx_description
1 polymer ?
#
loop_
_entity_poly.entity_id
_entity_poly.type
_entity_poly.pdbx_seq_one_letter_code
_entity_poly.pdbx_strand_id
1 'polypeptide(L)' 'RVHEVQNGLRRLGKMDRTTLEAFYVRGQSLAEMSQAFSAPVGTIKRRLHVARKRLAQKLETSQAV' A
#
# COMPACT_ATOMS: atom_id res chain seq x y z
N ARG A 1 -15.55 -2.99 6.44
CA ARG A 1 -14.54 -2.16 5.77
C ARG A 1 -13.15 -2.70 5.90
N VAL A 2 -12.81 -3.24 7.07
CA VAL A 2 -11.52 -3.87 7.26
C VAL A 2 -11.38 -5.05 6.29
N HIS A 3 -12.46 -5.79 6.08
CA HIS A 3 -12.49 -6.88 5.12
C HIS A 3 -12.22 -6.42 3.70
N GLU A 4 -12.83 -5.30 3.30
CA GLU A 4 -12.67 -4.76 1.96
C GLU A 4 -11.22 -4.36 1.71
N VAL A 5 -10.61 -3.69 2.70
CA VAL A 5 -9.21 -3.27 2.60
C VAL A 5 -8.30 -4.50 2.50
N GLN A 6 -8.53 -5.50 3.34
CA GLN A 6 -7.74 -6.72 3.30
C GLN A 6 -7.88 -7.46 1.98
N ASN A 7 -9.09 -7.52 1.43
CA ASN A 7 -9.32 -8.14 0.13
C ASN A 7 -8.61 -7.38 -0.98
N GLY A 8 -8.68 -6.04 -0.93
CA GLY A 8 -7.98 -5.21 -1.88
C GLY A 8 -6.48 -5.42 -1.82
N LEU A 9 -5.93 -5.50 -0.60
CA LEU A 9 -4.50 -5.75 -0.40
C LEU A 9 -4.07 -7.09 -0.97
N ARG A 10 -4.89 -8.11 -0.83
CA ARG A 10 -4.57 -9.44 -1.37
C ARG A 10 -4.49 -9.46 -2.89
N ARG A 11 -5.24 -8.57 -3.55
CA ARG A 11 -5.25 -8.47 -5.00
C ARG A 11 -4.07 -7.67 -5.55
N LEU A 12 -3.39 -6.93 -4.68
CA LEU A 12 -2.24 -6.13 -5.10
C LEU A 12 -1.01 -7.00 -5.29
N GLY A 13 -0.09 -6.51 -6.10
CA GLY A 13 1.22 -7.11 -6.20
C GLY A 13 1.95 -7.04 -4.86
N LYS A 14 2.93 -7.90 -4.69
CA LYS A 14 3.66 -8.02 -3.44
C LYS A 14 4.28 -6.70 -2.99
N MET A 15 4.86 -5.94 -3.93
CA MET A 15 5.51 -4.68 -3.62
C MET A 15 4.52 -3.65 -3.07
N ASP A 16 3.39 -3.50 -3.75
CA ASP A 16 2.35 -2.55 -3.33
C ASP A 16 1.79 -2.93 -1.97
N ARG A 17 1.50 -4.21 -1.78
CA ARG A 17 0.96 -4.71 -0.52
C ARG A 17 1.92 -4.47 0.64
N THR A 18 3.19 -4.83 0.45
CA THR A 18 4.21 -4.64 1.48
C THR A 18 4.36 -3.17 1.85
N THR A 19 4.33 -2.29 0.84
CA THR A 19 4.45 -0.85 1.06
C THR A 19 3.27 -0.33 1.89
N LEU A 20 2.05 -0.70 1.53
CA LEU A 20 0.86 -0.24 2.24
C LEU A 20 0.79 -0.82 3.65
N GLU A 21 1.16 -2.09 3.83
CA GLU A 21 1.16 -2.71 5.14
C GLU A 21 2.16 -2.04 6.07
N ALA A 22 3.33 -1.70 5.57
CA ALA A 22 4.35 -1.03 6.38
C ALA A 22 3.83 0.29 6.92
N PHE A 23 3.17 1.07 6.10
CA PHE A 23 2.68 2.39 6.48
C PHE A 23 1.41 2.33 7.32
N TYR A 24 0.40 1.59 6.87
CA TYR A 24 -0.94 1.61 7.49
C TYR A 24 -1.11 0.59 8.60
N VAL A 25 -0.48 -0.55 8.50
CA VAL A 25 -0.65 -1.62 9.49
C VAL A 25 0.44 -1.55 10.56
N ARG A 26 1.70 -1.41 10.14
CA ARG A 26 2.83 -1.36 11.08
C ARG A 26 3.10 0.02 11.63
N GLY A 27 2.51 1.05 11.03
CA GLY A 27 2.68 2.43 11.48
C GLY A 27 4.08 2.98 11.28
N GLN A 28 4.81 2.49 10.30
CA GLN A 28 6.15 2.99 10.04
C GLN A 28 6.12 4.37 9.41
N SER A 29 7.09 5.22 9.79
CA SER A 29 7.28 6.52 9.16
C SER A 29 7.93 6.34 7.80
N LEU A 30 7.89 7.39 6.97
CA LEU A 30 8.57 7.36 5.68
C LEU A 30 10.07 7.12 5.84
N ALA A 31 10.67 7.71 6.88
CA ALA A 31 12.09 7.52 7.17
C ALA A 31 12.39 6.06 7.51
N GLU A 32 11.54 5.46 8.35
CA GLU A 32 11.69 4.05 8.71
C GLU A 32 11.55 3.14 7.50
N MET A 33 10.56 3.43 6.65
CA MET A 33 10.34 2.66 5.42
C MET A 33 11.52 2.82 4.47
N SER A 34 12.09 4.03 4.39
CA SER A 34 13.25 4.29 3.55
C SER A 34 14.41 3.37 3.95
N GLN A 35 14.63 3.20 5.23
CA GLN A 35 15.68 2.32 5.71
C GLN A 35 15.33 0.85 5.49
N ALA A 36 14.10 0.47 5.81
CA ALA A 36 13.66 -0.93 5.71
C ALA A 36 13.70 -1.43 4.26
N PHE A 37 13.32 -0.57 3.31
CA PHE A 37 13.28 -0.96 1.90
C PHE A 37 14.52 -0.56 1.12
N SER A 38 15.50 0.05 1.78
CA SER A 38 16.73 0.54 1.14
C SER A 38 16.44 1.42 -0.07
N ALA A 39 15.53 2.37 0.11
CA ALA A 39 15.10 3.27 -0.94
C ALA A 39 14.96 4.69 -0.41
N PRO A 40 15.22 5.72 -1.24
CA PRO A 40 15.06 7.12 -0.81
C PRO A 40 13.63 7.42 -0.39
N VAL A 41 13.46 8.38 0.52
CA VAL A 41 12.13 8.79 1.00
C VAL A 41 11.23 9.20 -0.16
N GLY A 42 11.75 9.92 -1.14
CA GLY A 42 10.96 10.31 -2.32
C GLY A 42 10.41 9.10 -3.08
N THR A 43 11.21 8.05 -3.18
CA THR A 43 10.77 6.80 -3.80
C THR A 43 9.67 6.15 -2.98
N ILE A 44 9.78 6.17 -1.65
CA ILE A 44 8.76 5.62 -0.77
C ILE A 44 7.44 6.37 -0.93
N LYS A 45 7.49 7.70 -0.98
CA LYS A 45 6.28 8.51 -1.21
C LYS A 45 5.59 8.14 -2.52
N ARG A 46 6.38 7.98 -3.57
CA ARG A 46 5.86 7.60 -4.87
C ARG A 46 5.22 6.22 -4.85
N ARG A 47 5.89 5.26 -4.21
CA ARG A 47 5.36 3.90 -4.07
C ARG A 47 4.04 3.89 -3.32
N LEU A 48 3.94 4.67 -2.24
CA LEU A 48 2.69 4.79 -1.49
C LEU A 48 1.58 5.38 -2.35
N HIS A 49 1.90 6.44 -3.09
CA HIS A 49 0.91 7.07 -3.96
C HIS A 49 0.38 6.09 -5.01
N VAL A 50 1.26 5.39 -5.69
CA VAL A 50 0.87 4.41 -6.71
C VAL A 50 0.11 3.25 -6.08
N ALA A 51 0.58 2.74 -4.94
CA ALA A 51 -0.06 1.62 -4.27
C ALA A 51 -1.47 1.99 -3.80
N ARG A 52 -1.66 3.19 -3.25
CA ARG A 52 -3.00 3.66 -2.85
C ARG A 52 -3.93 3.73 -4.06
N LYS A 53 -3.43 4.22 -5.17
CA LYS A 53 -4.22 4.35 -6.39
C LYS A 53 -4.68 2.97 -6.88
N ARG A 54 -3.76 2.01 -6.88
CA ARG A 54 -4.08 0.64 -7.27
C ARG A 54 -5.05 -0.02 -6.31
N LEU A 55 -4.88 0.21 -5.01
CA LEU A 55 -5.80 -0.30 -4.00
C LEU A 55 -7.21 0.25 -4.22
N ALA A 56 -7.32 1.55 -4.46
CA ALA A 56 -8.61 2.18 -4.71
C ALA A 56 -9.30 1.56 -5.92
N GLN A 57 -8.55 1.27 -6.98
CA GLN A 57 -9.09 0.62 -8.17
C GLN A 57 -9.62 -0.78 -7.86
N LYS A 58 -8.89 -1.53 -7.04
CA LYS A 58 -9.33 -2.87 -6.65
C LYS A 58 -10.60 -2.83 -5.81
N LEU A 59 -10.70 -1.87 -4.90
CA LEU A 59 -11.88 -1.69 -4.07
C LEU A 59 -13.08 -1.26 -4.90
N GLU A 60 -12.90 -0.36 -5.85
CA GLU A 60 -13.96 0.07 -6.75
C GLU A 60 -14.50 -1.11 -7.55
N THR A 61 -13.62 -1.95 -8.07
CA THR A 61 -14.01 -3.14 -8.81
C THR A 61 -14.85 -4.06 -7.94
N SER A 62 -14.48 -4.22 -6.67
CA SER A 62 -15.24 -5.03 -5.73
C SER A 62 -16.62 -4.44 -5.46
N GLN A 63 -16.72 -3.12 -5.38
CA GLN A 63 -17.97 -2.44 -5.11
C GLN A 63 -18.90 -2.39 -6.32
N ALA A 64 -18.34 -2.44 -7.52
CA ALA A 64 -19.11 -2.38 -8.75
C ALA A 64 -19.96 -3.64 -8.97
N VAL A 65 -19.67 -4.69 -8.25
CA VAL A 65 -20.44 -5.93 -8.32
C VAL A 65 -21.62 -5.86 -7.37
#